data_5c7ac23ab1b570e438ccf073618cc869
#
_entry.id   5c7ac23ab1b570e438ccf073618cc869
#
_cell.length_a   1.000
_cell.length_b   1.000
_cell.length_c   1.000
_cell.angle_alpha   90.00
_cell.angle_beta   90.00
_cell.angle_gamma   90.00
#
_symmetry.space_group_name_H-M   'P 1'
#
loop_
_entity.id
_entity.type
_entity.pdbx_description
1 polymer ?
#
loop_
_entity_poly.entity_id
_entity_poly.type
_entity_poly.pdbx_seq_one_letter_code
_entity_poly.pdbx_strand_id
1 'polypeptide(L)'
;IVDSPANSLCLCTGSLGSSPKNDIPAMVRKYSAMKRIGFMHIRNVKILPDTSFEESGHLTQNGSLDMNAIVKALVETGFDGYFRPDHGRMIWGETGKPGYGLYDRALGTAYINGLIEANGGVIE
;
A
#
# COMPACT_ATOMS: atom_id res chain seq x y z
N ILE A 1 -14.60 -15.02 -15.55
CA ILE A 1 -13.60 -15.12 -14.48
C ILE A 1 -13.91 -16.34 -13.65
N VAL A 2 -12.93 -17.19 -13.39
CA VAL A 2 -13.10 -18.40 -12.59
C VAL A 2 -13.13 -18.02 -11.11
N ASP A 3 -14.12 -18.49 -10.36
CA ASP A 3 -14.20 -18.32 -8.92
C ASP A 3 -13.30 -19.36 -8.24
N SER A 4 -12.07 -18.97 -7.98
CA SER A 4 -11.03 -19.82 -7.40
C SER A 4 -10.15 -18.99 -6.44
N PRO A 5 -9.69 -19.57 -5.32
CA PRO A 5 -8.70 -18.91 -4.44
C PRO A 5 -7.41 -18.53 -5.16
N ALA A 6 -7.04 -19.27 -6.22
CA ALA A 6 -5.88 -18.95 -7.04
C ALA A 6 -6.10 -17.74 -7.98
N ASN A 7 -7.34 -17.30 -8.18
CA ASN A 7 -7.69 -16.11 -8.95
C ASN A 7 -8.01 -14.96 -8.01
N SER A 8 -6.97 -14.30 -7.51
CA SER A 8 -7.04 -13.24 -6.51
C SER A 8 -6.56 -11.90 -7.06
N LEU A 9 -6.77 -10.84 -6.28
CA LEU A 9 -6.37 -9.48 -6.61
C LEU A 9 -4.93 -9.22 -6.16
N CYS A 10 -4.17 -8.52 -7.00
CA CYS A 10 -3.07 -7.70 -6.54
C CYS A 10 -3.63 -6.29 -6.29
N LEU A 11 -3.96 -5.97 -5.04
CA LEU A 11 -4.53 -4.68 -4.70
C LEU A 11 -3.40 -3.66 -4.50
N CYS A 12 -3.38 -2.61 -5.32
CA CYS A 12 -2.41 -1.53 -5.22
C CYS A 12 -3.07 -0.27 -4.67
N THR A 13 -2.67 0.12 -3.46
CA THR A 13 -3.22 1.30 -2.79
C THR A 13 -2.96 2.59 -3.55
N GLY A 14 -1.77 2.74 -4.15
CA GLY A 14 -1.42 3.92 -4.93
C GLY A 14 -2.20 4.02 -6.25
N SER A 15 -2.37 2.89 -6.98
CA SER A 15 -3.12 2.89 -8.23
C SER A 15 -4.60 3.22 -8.02
N LEU A 16 -5.22 2.66 -6.99
CA LEU A 16 -6.62 2.93 -6.66
C LEU A 16 -6.79 4.25 -5.91
N GLY A 17 -5.84 4.59 -5.05
CA GLY A 17 -5.84 5.81 -4.23
C GLY A 17 -5.45 7.07 -4.99
N SER A 18 -5.02 6.97 -6.26
CA SER A 18 -4.87 8.13 -7.14
C SER A 18 -6.21 8.80 -7.45
N SER A 19 -7.33 8.11 -7.24
CA SER A 19 -8.66 8.69 -7.31
C SER A 19 -9.19 9.02 -5.91
N PRO A 20 -9.51 10.29 -5.61
CA PRO A 20 -10.06 10.68 -4.31
C PRO A 20 -11.47 10.15 -4.06
N LYS A 21 -12.09 9.53 -5.07
CA LYS A 21 -13.42 8.89 -4.94
C LYS A 21 -13.36 7.50 -4.32
N ASN A 22 -12.17 6.90 -4.21
CA ASN A 22 -11.98 5.56 -3.69
C ASN A 22 -11.65 5.60 -2.18
N ASP A 23 -12.45 4.92 -1.39
CA ASP A 23 -12.14 4.65 0.02
C ASP A 23 -11.25 3.40 0.10
N ILE A 24 -9.95 3.60 0.14
CA ILE A 24 -8.98 2.51 0.12
C ILE A 24 -9.08 1.62 1.37
N PRO A 25 -9.16 2.14 2.61
CA PRO A 25 -9.38 1.30 3.78
C PRO A 25 -10.63 0.43 3.70
N ALA A 26 -11.75 0.97 3.21
CA ALA A 26 -12.98 0.20 3.02
C ALA A 26 -12.84 -0.89 1.95
N MET A 27 -12.16 -0.59 0.84
CA MET A 27 -11.86 -1.57 -0.21
C MET A 27 -10.98 -2.70 0.33
N VAL A 28 -9.94 -2.38 1.10
CA VAL A 28 -9.07 -3.37 1.72
C VAL A 28 -9.87 -4.27 2.67
N ARG A 29 -10.67 -3.69 3.58
CA ARG A 29 -11.54 -4.49 4.48
C ARG A 29 -12.45 -5.43 3.71
N LYS A 30 -13.12 -4.93 2.69
CA LYS A 30 -14.04 -5.72 1.86
C LYS A 30 -13.36 -6.92 1.22
N TYR A 31 -12.32 -6.69 0.45
CA TYR A 31 -11.70 -7.74 -0.36
C TYR A 31 -10.80 -8.66 0.46
N SER A 32 -10.18 -8.17 1.53
CA SER A 32 -9.43 -9.01 2.47
C SER A 32 -10.36 -9.95 3.26
N ALA A 33 -11.46 -9.45 3.81
CA ALA A 33 -12.46 -10.28 4.49
C ALA A 33 -13.04 -11.37 3.56
N MET A 34 -13.13 -11.10 2.26
CA MET A 34 -13.56 -12.08 1.25
C MET A 34 -12.44 -13.05 0.86
N LYS A 35 -11.23 -12.92 1.42
CA LYS A 35 -10.02 -13.70 1.02
C LYS A 35 -9.72 -13.59 -0.47
N ARG A 36 -9.92 -12.38 -1.04
CA ARG A 36 -9.71 -12.10 -2.46
C ARG A 36 -8.45 -11.29 -2.76
N ILE A 37 -7.67 -10.93 -1.76
CA ILE A 37 -6.38 -10.28 -1.94
C ILE A 37 -5.29 -11.33 -1.76
N GLY A 38 -4.56 -11.64 -2.82
CA GLY A 38 -3.41 -12.54 -2.77
C GLY A 38 -2.08 -11.79 -2.62
N PHE A 39 -2.06 -10.50 -2.99
CA PHE A 39 -0.88 -9.68 -2.91
C PHE A 39 -1.26 -8.21 -2.73
N MET A 40 -0.54 -7.50 -1.86
CA MET A 40 -0.73 -6.08 -1.64
C MET A 40 0.46 -5.26 -2.14
N HIS A 41 0.17 -4.22 -2.91
CA HIS A 41 1.09 -3.11 -3.13
C HIS A 41 0.68 -1.95 -2.21
N ILE A 42 1.45 -1.71 -1.16
CA ILE A 42 1.14 -0.68 -0.15
C ILE A 42 2.00 0.55 -0.43
N ARG A 43 1.46 1.47 -1.23
CA ARG A 43 2.12 2.68 -1.71
C ARG A 43 1.29 3.91 -1.39
N ASN A 44 1.92 4.96 -0.92
CA ASN A 44 1.30 6.26 -0.81
C ASN A 44 1.50 7.05 -2.10
N VAL A 45 0.56 7.91 -2.42
CA VAL A 45 0.62 8.87 -3.53
C VAL A 45 0.10 10.21 -3.04
N LYS A 46 0.56 11.30 -3.63
CA LYS A 46 0.07 12.64 -3.35
C LYS A 46 -0.80 13.12 -4.49
N ILE A 47 -2.09 13.31 -4.21
CA ILE A 47 -3.04 13.88 -5.16
C ILE A 47 -2.84 15.38 -5.21
N LEU A 48 -2.76 15.94 -6.41
CA LEU A 48 -2.58 17.35 -6.66
C LEU A 48 -3.93 18.05 -6.90
N PRO A 49 -3.98 19.41 -6.81
CA PRO A 49 -5.25 20.15 -6.98
C PRO A 49 -5.93 19.95 -8.33
N ASP A 50 -5.19 19.64 -9.37
CA ASP A 50 -5.70 19.35 -10.72
C ASP A 50 -6.16 17.89 -10.90
N THR A 51 -6.20 17.13 -9.79
CA THR A 51 -6.54 15.69 -9.76
C THR A 51 -5.50 14.76 -10.37
N SER A 52 -4.36 15.26 -10.81
CA SER A 52 -3.19 14.45 -11.09
C SER A 52 -2.56 13.94 -9.79
N PHE A 53 -1.56 13.07 -9.86
CA PHE A 53 -0.86 12.59 -8.67
C PHE A 53 0.64 12.44 -8.94
N GLU A 54 1.40 12.47 -7.86
CA GLU A 54 2.85 12.21 -7.89
C GLU A 54 3.22 11.13 -6.87
N GLU A 55 4.38 10.50 -7.07
CA GLU A 55 4.96 9.58 -6.09
C GLU A 55 5.33 10.33 -4.81
N SER A 56 4.98 9.74 -3.67
CA SER A 56 5.29 10.31 -2.37
C SER A 56 6.06 9.30 -1.48
N GLY A 57 6.59 9.77 -0.37
CA GLY A 57 7.10 8.87 0.66
C GLY A 57 5.97 8.09 1.31
N HIS A 58 6.28 6.96 1.93
CA HIS A 58 5.30 6.03 2.47
C HIS A 58 4.58 6.51 3.75
N LEU A 59 5.14 7.48 4.48
CA LEU A 59 4.47 8.03 5.66
C LEU A 59 3.14 8.69 5.26
N THR A 60 2.10 8.52 6.08
CA THR A 60 0.78 9.12 5.86
C THR A 60 0.88 10.63 5.55
N GLN A 61 1.68 11.36 6.28
CA GLN A 61 1.86 12.82 6.11
C GLN A 61 2.52 13.23 4.78
N ASN A 62 3.16 12.31 4.07
CA ASN A 62 3.88 12.62 2.83
C ASN A 62 2.99 12.56 1.59
N GLY A 63 1.85 11.91 1.69
CA GLY A 63 0.91 11.74 0.58
C GLY A 63 -0.52 12.03 0.96
N SER A 64 -1.46 11.45 0.23
CA SER A 64 -2.89 11.68 0.40
C SER A 64 -3.63 10.48 1.00
N LEU A 65 -2.96 9.34 1.20
CA LEU A 65 -3.58 8.13 1.73
C LEU A 65 -3.30 7.99 3.23
N ASP A 66 -4.30 7.58 3.98
CA ASP A 66 -4.12 7.17 5.38
C ASP A 66 -3.53 5.76 5.44
N MET A 67 -2.21 5.70 5.46
CA MET A 67 -1.46 4.44 5.47
C MET A 67 -1.72 3.62 6.73
N ASN A 68 -1.95 4.28 7.87
CA ASN A 68 -2.29 3.57 9.09
C ASN A 68 -3.68 2.91 8.99
N ALA A 69 -4.69 3.62 8.49
CA ALA A 69 -6.02 3.05 8.30
C ALA A 69 -6.02 1.87 7.31
N ILE A 70 -5.19 1.93 6.26
CA ILE A 70 -5.00 0.85 5.29
C ILE A 70 -4.40 -0.39 5.95
N VAL A 71 -3.29 -0.24 6.67
CA VAL A 71 -2.61 -1.35 7.34
C VAL A 71 -3.49 -1.92 8.45
N LYS A 72 -4.16 -1.06 9.23
CA LYS A 72 -5.13 -1.47 10.24
C LYS A 72 -6.23 -2.36 9.63
N ALA A 73 -6.74 -2.00 8.44
CA ALA A 73 -7.74 -2.80 7.75
C ALA A 73 -7.24 -4.20 7.37
N LEU A 74 -5.97 -4.35 7.00
CA LEU A 74 -5.34 -5.65 6.74
C LEU A 74 -5.24 -6.49 8.02
N VAL A 75 -4.76 -5.90 9.10
CA VAL A 75 -4.62 -6.59 10.40
C VAL A 75 -5.99 -7.02 10.92
N GLU A 76 -6.98 -6.13 10.94
CA GLU A 76 -8.35 -6.41 11.41
C GLU A 76 -9.03 -7.55 10.65
N THR A 77 -8.70 -7.74 9.37
CA THR A 77 -9.29 -8.78 8.53
C THR A 77 -8.46 -10.06 8.46
N GLY A 78 -7.36 -10.12 9.20
CA GLY A 78 -6.47 -11.29 9.22
C GLY A 78 -5.87 -11.58 7.85
N PHE A 79 -5.36 -10.56 7.17
CA PHE A 79 -4.64 -10.73 5.91
C PHE A 79 -3.35 -11.51 6.16
N ASP A 80 -3.18 -12.60 5.44
CA ASP A 80 -2.06 -13.55 5.55
C ASP A 80 -1.24 -13.67 4.26
N GLY A 81 -1.48 -12.76 3.31
CA GLY A 81 -0.78 -12.75 2.03
C GLY A 81 0.50 -11.89 2.05
N TYR A 82 1.16 -11.84 0.92
CA TYR A 82 2.36 -11.05 0.75
C TYR A 82 2.04 -9.58 0.49
N PHE A 83 2.94 -8.70 0.92
CA PHE A 83 2.90 -7.27 0.58
C PHE A 83 4.28 -6.72 0.22
N ARG A 84 4.29 -5.59 -0.46
CA ARG A 84 5.48 -4.79 -0.71
C ARG A 84 5.14 -3.30 -0.79
N PRO A 85 6.10 -2.40 -0.58
CA PRO A 85 5.89 -0.95 -0.72
C PRO A 85 5.71 -0.48 -2.17
N ASP A 86 5.78 -1.35 -3.17
CA ASP A 86 5.63 -1.14 -4.61
C ASP A 86 6.67 -0.20 -5.21
N HIS A 87 6.42 1.13 -5.24
CA HIS A 87 7.35 2.12 -5.76
C HIS A 87 8.25 2.71 -4.67
N GLY A 88 9.36 3.30 -5.08
CA GLY A 88 10.26 4.08 -4.25
C GLY A 88 10.86 5.22 -5.05
N ARG A 89 10.91 6.40 -4.44
CA ARG A 89 11.58 7.56 -5.03
C ARG A 89 13.09 7.34 -5.02
N MET A 90 13.81 7.98 -5.97
CA MET A 90 15.26 8.06 -5.90
C MET A 90 15.65 9.08 -4.84
N ILE A 91 16.19 8.61 -3.70
CA ILE A 91 16.63 9.47 -2.59
C ILE A 91 18.12 9.24 -2.32
N TRP A 92 18.73 10.17 -1.59
CA TRP A 92 20.13 10.07 -1.13
C TRP A 92 21.16 9.84 -2.24
N GLY A 93 20.94 10.43 -3.42
CA GLY A 93 21.86 10.31 -4.56
C GLY A 93 21.77 8.96 -5.30
N GLU A 94 20.76 8.15 -5.00
CA GLU A 94 20.51 6.92 -5.74
C GLU A 94 20.18 7.24 -7.20
N THR A 95 20.73 6.46 -8.12
CA THR A 95 20.48 6.57 -9.55
C THR A 95 19.94 5.26 -10.10
N GLY A 96 18.97 5.33 -11.02
CA GLY A 96 18.37 4.14 -11.61
C GLY A 96 17.06 4.46 -12.32
N LYS A 97 16.23 3.44 -12.47
CA LYS A 97 14.91 3.61 -13.10
C LYS A 97 13.97 4.36 -12.15
N PRO A 98 13.34 5.46 -12.58
CA PRO A 98 12.39 6.21 -11.77
C PRO A 98 11.27 5.28 -11.21
N GLY A 99 10.92 5.46 -9.95
CA GLY A 99 9.93 4.64 -9.25
C GLY A 99 10.49 3.34 -8.63
N TYR A 100 11.78 3.05 -8.81
CA TYR A 100 12.41 1.83 -8.31
C TYR A 100 13.51 2.08 -7.28
N GLY A 101 13.49 3.23 -6.60
CA GLY A 101 14.43 3.59 -5.54
C GLY A 101 14.47 2.56 -4.43
N LEU A 102 15.65 2.00 -4.15
CA LEU A 102 15.83 0.93 -3.17
C LEU A 102 15.71 1.45 -1.74
N TYR A 103 16.33 2.61 -1.48
CA TYR A 103 16.32 3.18 -0.13
C TYR A 103 14.91 3.59 0.31
N ASP A 104 14.15 4.25 -0.55
CA ASP A 104 12.78 4.66 -0.22
C ASP A 104 11.85 3.45 -0.04
N ARG A 105 12.05 2.38 -0.82
CA ARG A 105 11.32 1.11 -0.60
C ARG A 105 11.72 0.43 0.71
N ALA A 106 12.98 0.46 1.09
CA ALA A 106 13.42 -0.08 2.37
C ALA A 106 12.79 0.70 3.54
N LEU A 107 12.77 2.03 3.47
CA LEU A 107 12.08 2.87 4.45
C LEU A 107 10.57 2.59 4.47
N GLY A 108 9.97 2.42 3.30
CA GLY A 108 8.55 2.06 3.16
C GLY A 108 8.23 0.71 3.81
N THR A 109 9.09 -0.30 3.61
CA THR A 109 8.93 -1.61 4.25
C THR A 109 9.02 -1.48 5.77
N ALA A 110 10.02 -0.79 6.29
CA ALA A 110 10.18 -0.59 7.74
C ALA A 110 8.98 0.14 8.36
N TYR A 111 8.46 1.17 7.66
CA TYR A 111 7.28 1.90 8.10
C TYR A 111 6.02 1.03 8.13
N ILE A 112 5.78 0.23 7.07
CA ILE A 112 4.63 -0.68 6.99
C ILE A 112 4.71 -1.73 8.09
N ASN A 113 5.88 -2.30 8.32
CA ASN A 113 6.11 -3.26 9.41
C ASN A 113 5.79 -2.65 10.78
N GLY A 114 6.27 -1.43 11.03
CA GLY A 114 5.93 -0.70 12.26
C GLY A 114 4.43 -0.44 12.42
N LEU A 115 3.72 -0.17 11.33
CA LEU A 115 2.25 -0.02 11.37
C LEU A 115 1.54 -1.36 11.64
N ILE A 116 2.03 -2.47 11.10
CA ILE A 116 1.48 -3.81 11.37
C ILE A 116 1.63 -4.11 12.86
N GLU A 117 2.84 -3.95 13.41
CA GLU A 117 3.11 -4.16 14.82
C GLU A 117 2.26 -3.24 15.73
N ALA A 118 2.18 -1.95 15.39
CA ALA A 118 1.38 -0.97 16.14
C ALA A 118 -0.13 -1.28 16.16
N ASN A 119 -0.63 -1.97 15.16
CA ASN A 119 -2.02 -2.43 15.07
C ASN A 119 -2.22 -3.86 15.61
N GLY A 120 -1.22 -4.46 16.24
CA GLY A 120 -1.31 -5.80 16.85
C GLY A 120 -1.17 -6.97 15.86
N GLY A 121 -0.69 -6.69 14.65
CA GLY A 121 -0.37 -7.74 13.68
C GLY A 121 1.01 -8.37 13.95
N VAL A 122 1.25 -9.51 13.33
CA VAL A 122 2.53 -10.24 13.37
C VAL A 122 3.11 -10.30 11.96
N ILE A 123 4.43 -10.20 11.86
CA ILE A 123 5.18 -10.35 10.62
C ILE A 123 5.99 -11.63 10.74
N GLU A 124 5.77 -12.57 9.81
CA GLU A 124 6.53 -13.80 9.69
C GLU A 124 7.62 -13.71 8.63
#